data_c5bb8b54024dab6d613be12ad35f3ab2
#
_entry.id   c5bb8b54024dab6d613be12ad35f3ab2
#
_cell.length_a   1.000
_cell.length_b   1.000
_cell.length_c   1.000
_cell.angle_alpha   90.00
_cell.angle_beta   90.00
_cell.angle_gamma   90.00
#
_symmetry.space_group_name_H-M   'P 1'
#
loop_
_entity.id
_entity.type
_entity.pdbx_description
1 polymer ?
#
loop_
_entity_poly.entity_id
_entity_poly.type
_entity_poly.pdbx_seq_one_letter_code
_entity_poly.pdbx_strand_id
1 'polypeptide(L)'
;MWWGCSNLTAGGHDVLSVELTKELISRDILVLTAGCSSGGIENCGLMTPEAAKYAGPKLRAVCEKLNIPPVLNFGPCLAIGRLEIVATEIAAELGVDLPQLPLVLSAAQWLEEQALADGCFGLALGLPLHLGLPPFVTGSKTAVKVLTEDMKELTGGQVIINGDAKESADILEQIILEKRQGLHI
;
A
#
# COMPACT_ATOMS: atom_id res chain seq x y z
N MET A 1 0.85 -2.51 -1.96
CA MET A 1 -0.18 -2.07 -2.93
C MET A 1 -0.84 -0.83 -2.40
N TRP A 2 -1.16 0.07 -3.28
CA TRP A 2 -1.61 1.41 -2.94
C TRP A 2 -2.85 1.77 -3.74
N TRP A 3 -3.89 2.24 -3.09
CA TRP A 3 -5.05 2.83 -3.75
C TRP A 3 -5.62 3.94 -2.88
N GLY A 4 -6.50 4.73 -3.42
CA GLY A 4 -7.22 5.73 -2.67
C GLY A 4 -7.43 7.02 -3.43
N CYS A 5 -8.01 7.96 -2.73
CA CYS A 5 -8.28 9.28 -3.22
C CYS A 5 -7.03 10.16 -3.10
N SER A 6 -6.96 11.19 -3.91
CA SER A 6 -6.00 12.29 -3.77
C SER A 6 -6.65 13.44 -3.03
N ASN A 7 -7.15 13.17 -1.84
CA ASN A 7 -8.05 14.07 -1.16
C ASN A 7 -7.35 15.28 -0.51
N LEU A 8 -8.10 16.35 -0.37
CA LEU A 8 -7.82 17.53 0.44
C LEU A 8 -7.98 17.23 1.94
N THR A 9 -7.16 16.33 2.46
CA THR A 9 -7.04 16.11 3.89
C THR A 9 -6.08 17.13 4.52
N ALA A 10 -5.85 17.07 5.80
CA ALA A 10 -5.06 18.04 6.55
C ALA A 10 -3.69 18.39 5.94
N GLY A 11 -3.07 17.47 5.20
CA GLY A 11 -1.78 17.67 4.52
C GLY A 11 -1.86 18.32 3.13
N GLY A 12 -3.08 18.46 2.57
CA GLY A 12 -3.29 18.95 1.21
C GLY A 12 -3.46 17.85 0.16
N HIS A 13 -3.75 18.27 -1.08
CA HIS A 13 -3.99 17.36 -2.20
C HIS A 13 -2.70 16.62 -2.59
N ASP A 14 -2.77 15.31 -2.74
CA ASP A 14 -1.69 14.39 -3.11
C ASP A 14 -0.49 14.31 -2.14
N VAL A 15 -0.39 15.18 -1.13
CA VAL A 15 0.83 15.35 -0.32
C VAL A 15 1.26 14.03 0.33
N LEU A 16 0.40 13.44 1.16
CA LEU A 16 0.76 12.21 1.89
C LEU A 16 1.01 11.04 0.93
N SER A 17 0.21 10.91 -0.12
CA SER A 17 0.38 9.83 -1.12
C SER A 17 1.73 9.92 -1.82
N VAL A 18 2.15 11.11 -2.21
CA VAL A 18 3.43 11.34 -2.91
C VAL A 18 4.62 11.19 -1.97
N GLU A 19 4.55 11.78 -0.77
CA GLU A 19 5.65 11.71 0.20
C GLU A 19 5.89 10.27 0.68
N LEU A 20 4.84 9.54 1.05
CA LEU A 20 4.96 8.15 1.44
C LEU A 20 5.48 7.27 0.29
N THR A 21 5.04 7.52 -0.95
CA THR A 21 5.59 6.81 -2.11
C THR A 21 7.09 7.02 -2.26
N LYS A 22 7.59 8.26 -2.12
CA LYS A 22 9.03 8.56 -2.18
C LYS A 22 9.81 7.85 -1.08
N GLU A 23 9.28 7.84 0.15
CA GLU A 23 9.89 7.11 1.26
C GLU A 23 9.96 5.60 0.97
N LEU A 24 8.89 4.99 0.49
CA LEU A 24 8.86 3.55 0.22
C LEU A 24 9.81 3.14 -0.91
N ILE A 25 9.82 3.85 -2.03
CA ILE A 25 10.73 3.50 -3.14
C ILE A 25 12.20 3.69 -2.74
N SER A 26 12.53 4.68 -1.91
CA SER A 26 13.90 4.89 -1.40
C SER A 26 14.38 3.75 -0.50
N ARG A 27 13.46 2.95 0.05
CA ARG A 27 13.69 1.78 0.91
C ARG A 27 13.60 0.45 0.16
N ASP A 28 13.79 0.46 -1.15
CA ASP A 28 13.72 -0.74 -2.00
C ASP A 28 12.33 -1.41 -2.08
N ILE A 29 11.26 -0.66 -1.84
CA ILE A 29 9.88 -1.16 -1.91
C ILE A 29 9.23 -0.72 -3.22
N LEU A 30 8.86 -1.69 -4.06
CA LEU A 30 8.10 -1.44 -5.29
C LEU A 30 6.66 -1.04 -4.93
N VAL A 31 6.17 0.04 -5.52
CA VAL A 31 4.82 0.52 -5.30
C VAL A 31 3.92 0.15 -6.47
N LEU A 32 2.85 -0.59 -6.20
CA LEU A 32 1.76 -0.87 -7.15
C LEU A 32 0.58 0.01 -6.77
N THR A 33 0.08 0.81 -7.68
CA THR A 33 -0.96 1.80 -7.36
C THR A 33 -2.13 1.77 -8.34
N ALA A 34 -3.29 2.21 -7.86
CA ALA A 34 -4.51 2.43 -8.63
C ALA A 34 -5.32 3.57 -8.01
N GLY A 35 -6.24 4.14 -8.78
CA GLY A 35 -7.14 5.19 -8.30
C GLY A 35 -6.58 6.60 -8.44
N CYS A 36 -7.23 7.55 -7.77
CA CYS A 36 -6.87 8.98 -7.88
C CYS A 36 -5.47 9.30 -7.37
N SER A 37 -5.00 8.61 -6.33
CA SER A 37 -3.63 8.75 -5.81
C SER A 37 -2.56 8.44 -6.86
N SER A 38 -2.87 7.59 -7.85
CA SER A 38 -1.98 7.34 -9.00
C SER A 38 -1.71 8.61 -9.79
N GLY A 39 -2.74 9.44 -10.00
CA GLY A 39 -2.60 10.70 -10.74
C GLY A 39 -1.63 11.68 -10.07
N GLY A 40 -1.70 11.84 -8.75
CA GLY A 40 -0.77 12.69 -8.00
C GLY A 40 0.68 12.19 -8.09
N ILE A 41 0.87 10.89 -7.98
CA ILE A 41 2.20 10.25 -8.08
C ILE A 41 2.74 10.36 -9.52
N GLU A 42 1.88 10.20 -10.54
CA GLU A 42 2.22 10.35 -11.94
C GLU A 42 2.64 11.80 -12.27
N ASN A 43 1.89 12.79 -11.79
CA ASN A 43 2.22 14.21 -11.97
C ASN A 43 3.59 14.58 -11.37
N CYS A 44 4.07 13.85 -10.38
CA CYS A 44 5.42 14.00 -9.81
C CYS A 44 6.50 13.25 -10.59
N GLY A 45 6.17 12.60 -11.70
CA GLY A 45 7.12 11.88 -12.57
C GLY A 45 7.64 10.58 -11.98
N LEU A 46 7.00 10.02 -10.94
CA LEU A 46 7.46 8.79 -10.27
C LEU A 46 7.11 7.49 -11.02
N MET A 47 6.30 7.59 -12.08
CA MET A 47 5.85 6.48 -12.91
C MET A 47 6.58 6.39 -14.25
N THR A 48 7.80 6.93 -14.32
CA THR A 48 8.67 6.79 -15.49
C THR A 48 9.92 5.99 -15.14
N PRO A 49 10.57 5.31 -16.12
CA PRO A 49 11.81 4.58 -15.85
C PRO A 49 12.91 5.44 -15.24
N GLU A 50 12.96 6.73 -15.60
CA GLU A 50 13.94 7.69 -15.05
C GLU A 50 13.76 7.93 -13.54
N ALA A 51 12.59 7.64 -13.00
CA ALA A 51 12.33 7.72 -11.56
C ALA A 51 13.10 6.66 -10.75
N ALA A 52 13.68 5.64 -11.41
CA ALA A 52 14.55 4.67 -10.76
C ALA A 52 15.70 5.32 -9.98
N LYS A 53 16.15 6.53 -10.37
CA LYS A 53 17.16 7.31 -9.64
C LYS A 53 16.77 7.64 -8.19
N TYR A 54 15.48 7.68 -7.87
CA TYR A 54 14.96 7.94 -6.52
C TYR A 54 14.77 6.67 -5.69
N ALA A 55 14.84 5.51 -6.33
CA ALA A 55 14.71 4.22 -5.67
C ALA A 55 15.99 3.84 -4.91
N GLY A 56 15.82 3.00 -3.89
CA GLY A 56 16.93 2.34 -3.23
C GLY A 56 17.75 1.46 -4.19
N PRO A 57 18.95 1.04 -3.81
CA PRO A 57 19.89 0.41 -4.74
C PRO A 57 19.39 -0.90 -5.34
N LYS A 58 18.63 -1.69 -4.58
CA LYS A 58 18.12 -2.99 -5.06
C LYS A 58 16.94 -2.79 -6.02
N LEU A 59 15.98 -1.94 -5.65
CA LEU A 59 14.84 -1.63 -6.51
C LEU A 59 15.30 -0.95 -7.79
N ARG A 60 16.27 -0.03 -7.69
CA ARG A 60 16.86 0.65 -8.85
C ARG A 60 17.45 -0.37 -9.84
N ALA A 61 18.24 -1.31 -9.36
CA ALA A 61 18.84 -2.34 -10.22
C ALA A 61 17.78 -3.18 -10.96
N VAL A 62 16.66 -3.49 -10.30
CA VAL A 62 15.53 -4.19 -10.93
C VAL A 62 14.83 -3.31 -11.96
N CYS A 63 14.54 -2.05 -11.61
CA CYS A 63 13.89 -1.10 -12.52
C CYS A 63 14.71 -0.88 -13.79
N GLU A 64 16.01 -0.67 -13.65
CA GLU A 64 16.92 -0.48 -14.79
C GLU A 64 17.02 -1.75 -15.66
N LYS A 65 17.14 -2.92 -15.05
CA LYS A 65 17.22 -4.20 -15.77
C LYS A 65 15.96 -4.51 -16.57
N LEU A 66 14.79 -4.23 -15.99
CA LEU A 66 13.49 -4.52 -16.61
C LEU A 66 12.92 -3.34 -17.41
N ASN A 67 13.58 -2.19 -17.37
CA ASN A 67 13.10 -0.93 -17.95
C ASN A 67 11.68 -0.57 -17.47
N ILE A 68 11.44 -0.66 -16.15
CA ILE A 68 10.17 -0.33 -15.50
C ILE A 68 10.36 0.79 -14.48
N PRO A 69 9.32 1.59 -14.18
CA PRO A 69 9.38 2.56 -13.10
C PRO A 69 9.31 1.89 -11.72
N PRO A 70 9.74 2.57 -10.65
CA PRO A 70 9.61 2.09 -9.27
C PRO A 70 8.15 2.14 -8.76
N VAL A 71 7.26 2.79 -9.50
CA VAL A 71 5.82 2.87 -9.22
C VAL A 71 5.05 2.40 -10.46
N LEU A 72 4.23 1.37 -10.33
CA LEU A 72 3.42 0.81 -11.40
C LEU A 72 1.96 1.22 -11.24
N ASN A 73 1.37 1.82 -12.29
CA ASN A 73 -0.02 2.25 -12.31
C ASN A 73 -0.91 1.17 -12.93
N PHE A 74 -1.92 0.74 -12.20
CA PHE A 74 -2.90 -0.27 -12.65
C PHE A 74 -4.23 0.33 -13.12
N GLY A 75 -4.33 1.65 -13.13
CA GLY A 75 -5.49 2.37 -13.66
C GLY A 75 -6.41 2.96 -12.58
N PRO A 76 -7.67 3.23 -12.93
CA PRO A 76 -8.65 3.84 -12.01
C PRO A 76 -9.03 2.91 -10.85
N CYS A 77 -9.78 3.43 -9.87
CA CYS A 77 -10.26 2.66 -8.73
C CYS A 77 -10.97 1.37 -9.12
N LEU A 78 -11.74 1.38 -10.20
CA LEU A 78 -12.40 0.18 -10.74
C LEU A 78 -11.43 -0.93 -11.17
N ALA A 79 -10.15 -0.64 -11.28
CA ALA A 79 -9.11 -1.58 -11.69
C ALA A 79 -8.35 -2.19 -10.50
N ILE A 80 -8.74 -1.92 -9.26
CA ILE A 80 -8.08 -2.44 -8.05
C ILE A 80 -7.99 -3.97 -8.05
N GLY A 81 -8.99 -4.66 -8.56
CA GLY A 81 -8.95 -6.11 -8.75
C GLY A 81 -7.75 -6.62 -9.55
N ARG A 82 -7.14 -5.80 -10.40
CA ARG A 82 -5.89 -6.16 -11.10
C ARG A 82 -4.70 -6.28 -10.15
N LEU A 83 -4.67 -5.48 -9.09
CA LEU A 83 -3.64 -5.57 -8.06
C LEU A 83 -3.75 -6.90 -7.30
N GLU A 84 -4.97 -7.33 -7.01
CA GLU A 84 -5.25 -8.63 -6.39
C GLU A 84 -4.81 -9.78 -7.29
N ILE A 85 -5.18 -9.74 -8.58
CA ILE A 85 -4.76 -10.76 -9.54
C ILE A 85 -3.23 -10.90 -9.55
N VAL A 86 -2.51 -9.79 -9.66
CA VAL A 86 -1.04 -9.81 -9.65
C VAL A 86 -0.49 -10.38 -8.33
N ALA A 87 -1.05 -9.99 -7.19
CA ALA A 87 -0.61 -10.51 -5.90
C ALA A 87 -0.90 -12.02 -5.77
N THR A 88 -2.05 -12.48 -6.24
CA THR A 88 -2.42 -13.90 -6.22
C THR A 88 -1.51 -14.73 -7.13
N GLU A 89 -1.19 -14.24 -8.33
CA GLU A 89 -0.25 -14.91 -9.23
C GLU A 89 1.17 -15.00 -8.63
N ILE A 90 1.63 -13.91 -7.98
CA ILE A 90 2.92 -13.94 -7.27
C ILE A 90 2.91 -14.95 -6.12
N ALA A 91 1.82 -15.02 -5.35
CA ALA A 91 1.68 -15.99 -4.26
C ALA A 91 1.70 -17.42 -4.80
N ALA A 92 0.97 -17.69 -5.88
CA ALA A 92 0.94 -18.99 -6.55
C ALA A 92 2.32 -19.41 -7.09
N GLU A 93 3.05 -18.49 -7.72
CA GLU A 93 4.42 -18.75 -8.21
C GLU A 93 5.40 -19.06 -7.07
N LEU A 94 5.26 -18.40 -5.93
CA LEU A 94 6.06 -18.67 -4.74
C LEU A 94 5.58 -19.87 -3.93
N GLY A 95 4.43 -20.45 -4.24
CA GLY A 95 3.85 -21.57 -3.52
C GLY A 95 3.40 -21.24 -2.10
N VAL A 96 2.91 -20.02 -1.88
CA VAL A 96 2.48 -19.52 -0.58
C VAL A 96 1.06 -18.92 -0.65
N ASP A 97 0.44 -18.71 0.49
CA ASP A 97 -0.84 -18.00 0.57
C ASP A 97 -0.63 -16.48 0.50
N LEU A 98 -1.64 -15.77 -0.02
CA LEU A 98 -1.61 -14.33 -0.21
C LEU A 98 -1.20 -13.54 1.07
N PRO A 99 -1.68 -13.86 2.27
CA PRO A 99 -1.26 -13.19 3.51
C PRO A 99 0.23 -13.34 3.84
N GLN A 100 0.89 -14.35 3.29
CA GLN A 100 2.32 -14.59 3.54
C GLN A 100 3.23 -13.70 2.69
N LEU A 101 2.70 -13.12 1.60
CA LEU A 101 3.49 -12.21 0.78
C LEU A 101 3.99 -11.00 1.58
N PRO A 102 5.19 -10.49 1.29
CA PRO A 102 5.73 -9.25 1.85
C PRO A 102 4.99 -8.04 1.27
N LEU A 103 3.71 -7.96 1.54
CA LEU A 103 2.75 -7.05 0.96
C LEU A 103 1.98 -6.33 2.06
N VAL A 104 1.84 -5.03 1.91
CA VAL A 104 0.97 -4.18 2.71
C VAL A 104 0.05 -3.39 1.80
N LEU A 105 -1.14 -3.11 2.29
CA LEU A 105 -2.14 -2.28 1.63
C LEU A 105 -2.06 -0.88 2.20
N SER A 106 -2.25 0.14 1.38
CA SER A 106 -2.29 1.51 1.86
C SER A 106 -3.34 2.34 1.11
N ALA A 107 -4.18 3.02 1.87
CA ALA A 107 -5.02 4.12 1.43
C ALA A 107 -4.63 5.36 2.27
N ALA A 108 -3.46 5.94 1.95
CA ALA A 108 -2.87 7.04 2.71
C ALA A 108 -3.81 8.25 2.75
N GLN A 109 -4.47 8.52 1.65
CA GLN A 109 -5.54 9.50 1.55
C GLN A 109 -6.78 8.80 1.00
N TRP A 110 -7.89 8.94 1.68
CA TRP A 110 -9.16 8.36 1.26
C TRP A 110 -10.30 9.32 1.60
N LEU A 111 -11.31 9.36 0.76
CA LEU A 111 -12.52 10.16 0.92
C LEU A 111 -13.77 9.34 0.65
N GLU A 112 -13.67 8.45 -0.34
CA GLU A 112 -14.82 7.68 -0.81
C GLU A 112 -14.95 6.35 -0.08
N GLU A 113 -16.17 5.90 0.10
CA GLU A 113 -16.53 4.63 0.75
C GLU A 113 -15.90 3.42 0.07
N GLN A 114 -15.69 3.49 -1.25
CA GLN A 114 -15.04 2.42 -2.00
C GLN A 114 -13.63 2.12 -1.47
N ALA A 115 -12.85 3.14 -1.12
CA ALA A 115 -11.51 2.92 -0.57
C ALA A 115 -11.54 2.14 0.74
N LEU A 116 -12.56 2.35 1.57
CA LEU A 116 -12.78 1.57 2.79
C LEU A 116 -13.28 0.16 2.51
N ALA A 117 -14.17 -0.01 1.53
CA ALA A 117 -14.66 -1.34 1.12
C ALA A 117 -13.51 -2.21 0.62
N ASP A 118 -12.65 -1.65 -0.24
CA ASP A 118 -11.44 -2.33 -0.74
C ASP A 118 -10.47 -2.64 0.42
N GLY A 119 -10.33 -1.73 1.39
CA GLY A 119 -9.55 -1.96 2.61
C GLY A 119 -10.10 -3.10 3.47
N CYS A 120 -11.41 -3.14 3.67
CA CYS A 120 -12.07 -4.23 4.41
C CYS A 120 -11.90 -5.58 3.69
N PHE A 121 -11.98 -5.59 2.37
CA PHE A 121 -11.69 -6.77 1.57
C PHE A 121 -10.25 -7.28 1.79
N GLY A 122 -9.27 -6.38 1.72
CA GLY A 122 -7.87 -6.73 2.00
C GLY A 122 -7.65 -7.26 3.42
N LEU A 123 -8.32 -6.66 4.42
CA LEU A 123 -8.29 -7.17 5.80
C LEU A 123 -8.88 -8.57 5.92
N ALA A 124 -9.98 -8.84 5.20
CA ALA A 124 -10.60 -10.18 5.17
C ALA A 124 -9.66 -11.22 4.52
N LEU A 125 -8.81 -10.81 3.60
CA LEU A 125 -7.75 -11.62 3.00
C LEU A 125 -6.50 -11.74 3.88
N GLY A 126 -6.49 -11.18 5.09
CA GLY A 126 -5.36 -11.27 6.02
C GLY A 126 -4.21 -10.31 5.71
N LEU A 127 -4.45 -9.26 4.92
CA LEU A 127 -3.43 -8.28 4.57
C LEU A 127 -3.45 -7.08 5.54
N PRO A 128 -2.28 -6.56 5.96
CA PRO A 128 -2.20 -5.32 6.72
C PRO A 128 -2.69 -4.13 5.90
N LEU A 129 -3.48 -3.25 6.49
CA LEU A 129 -4.04 -2.06 5.88
C LEU A 129 -3.57 -0.80 6.59
N HIS A 130 -2.86 0.06 5.88
CA HIS A 130 -2.51 1.40 6.32
C HIS A 130 -3.55 2.42 5.85
N LEU A 131 -3.98 3.28 6.76
CA LEU A 131 -4.87 4.42 6.51
C LEU A 131 -4.20 5.69 7.06
N GLY A 132 -4.09 6.74 6.26
CA GLY A 132 -3.58 8.04 6.72
C GLY A 132 -4.55 8.80 7.62
N LEU A 133 -5.83 8.41 7.59
CA LEU A 133 -6.89 8.95 8.43
C LEU A 133 -7.71 7.81 9.01
N PRO A 134 -8.24 7.96 10.25
CA PRO A 134 -9.13 6.95 10.83
C PRO A 134 -10.45 6.87 10.02
N PRO A 135 -11.02 5.67 9.86
CA PRO A 135 -12.34 5.52 9.28
C PRO A 135 -13.43 6.14 10.19
N PHE A 136 -14.56 6.54 9.61
CA PHE A 136 -15.66 7.20 10.34
C PHE A 136 -16.43 6.27 11.30
N VAL A 137 -15.79 5.25 11.79
CA VAL A 137 -16.34 4.28 12.75
C VAL A 137 -15.87 4.51 14.18
N THR A 138 -15.06 5.55 14.41
CA THR A 138 -14.44 5.85 15.72
C THR A 138 -15.45 6.16 16.83
N GLY A 139 -16.69 6.50 16.48
CA GLY A 139 -17.79 6.63 17.44
C GLY A 139 -18.28 5.30 18.04
N SER A 140 -17.94 4.16 17.45
CA SER A 140 -18.27 2.82 17.94
C SER A 140 -17.06 2.12 18.53
N LYS A 141 -17.04 1.96 19.84
CA LYS A 141 -15.95 1.21 20.52
C LYS A 141 -15.83 -0.22 20.02
N THR A 142 -16.96 -0.86 19.72
CA THR A 142 -16.98 -2.23 19.17
C THR A 142 -16.34 -2.29 17.79
N ALA A 143 -16.71 -1.37 16.89
CA ALA A 143 -16.13 -1.34 15.55
C ALA A 143 -14.61 -1.06 15.59
N VAL A 144 -14.18 -0.15 16.44
CA VAL A 144 -12.74 0.13 16.63
C VAL A 144 -12.03 -1.12 17.09
N LYS A 145 -12.54 -1.79 18.14
CA LYS A 145 -11.92 -3.03 18.67
C LYS A 145 -11.83 -4.12 17.60
N VAL A 146 -12.90 -4.35 16.84
CA VAL A 146 -12.90 -5.35 15.76
C VAL A 146 -11.81 -5.04 14.74
N LEU A 147 -11.70 -3.80 14.28
CA LEU A 147 -10.73 -3.41 13.24
C LEU A 147 -9.28 -3.43 13.72
N THR A 148 -9.01 -3.04 14.98
CA THR A 148 -7.63 -2.89 15.49
C THR A 148 -7.11 -4.11 16.24
N GLU A 149 -7.99 -4.96 16.75
CA GLU A 149 -7.62 -6.12 17.57
C GLU A 149 -8.14 -7.43 16.98
N ASP A 150 -9.47 -7.59 16.90
CA ASP A 150 -10.10 -8.88 16.60
C ASP A 150 -9.79 -9.36 15.17
N MET A 151 -9.65 -8.45 14.19
CA MET A 151 -9.31 -8.80 12.80
C MET A 151 -7.95 -9.49 12.71
N LYS A 152 -6.97 -9.09 13.52
CA LYS A 152 -5.65 -9.71 13.55
C LYS A 152 -5.72 -11.18 13.98
N GLU A 153 -6.58 -11.50 14.93
CA GLU A 153 -6.78 -12.87 15.39
C GLU A 153 -7.60 -13.70 14.39
N LEU A 154 -8.58 -13.08 13.73
CA LEU A 154 -9.50 -13.77 12.83
C LEU A 154 -8.87 -14.06 11.45
N THR A 155 -8.15 -13.10 10.89
CA THR A 155 -7.66 -13.17 9.50
C THR A 155 -6.15 -12.97 9.36
N GLY A 156 -5.48 -12.45 10.38
CA GLY A 156 -4.09 -11.98 10.31
C GLY A 156 -3.95 -10.54 9.80
N GLY A 157 -5.03 -9.95 9.27
CA GLY A 157 -5.06 -8.55 8.83
C GLY A 157 -5.10 -7.59 10.02
N GLN A 158 -4.48 -6.43 9.88
CA GLN A 158 -4.50 -5.39 10.92
C GLN A 158 -4.63 -4.01 10.28
N VAL A 159 -5.31 -3.10 10.97
CA VAL A 159 -5.39 -1.69 10.56
C VAL A 159 -4.29 -0.90 11.25
N ILE A 160 -3.60 -0.09 10.46
CA ILE A 160 -2.55 0.84 10.89
C ILE A 160 -3.01 2.23 10.52
N ILE A 161 -3.11 3.14 11.49
CA ILE A 161 -3.55 4.52 11.26
C ILE A 161 -2.38 5.45 11.58
N ASN A 162 -1.83 6.08 10.54
CA ASN A 162 -0.75 7.06 10.69
C ASN A 162 -0.78 8.05 9.51
N GLY A 163 -0.80 9.35 9.80
CA GLY A 163 -0.82 10.43 8.80
C GLY A 163 0.53 11.04 8.50
N ASP A 164 1.61 10.59 9.13
CA ASP A 164 2.98 10.99 8.81
C ASP A 164 3.60 10.02 7.80
N ALA A 165 4.19 10.56 6.73
CA ALA A 165 4.72 9.76 5.63
C ALA A 165 5.93 8.91 6.06
N LYS A 166 6.83 9.49 6.85
CA LYS A 166 8.06 8.82 7.27
C LYS A 166 7.78 7.74 8.30
N GLU A 167 7.00 8.08 9.33
CA GLU A 167 6.61 7.11 10.36
C GLU A 167 5.80 5.96 9.75
N SER A 168 4.89 6.26 8.81
CA SER A 168 4.17 5.24 8.05
C SER A 168 5.12 4.34 7.28
N ALA A 169 6.10 4.91 6.57
CA ALA A 169 7.08 4.14 5.83
C ALA A 169 7.91 3.23 6.76
N ASP A 170 8.31 3.70 7.94
CA ASP A 170 9.04 2.90 8.94
C ASP A 170 8.22 1.67 9.36
N ILE A 171 6.94 1.87 9.67
CA ILE A 171 6.03 0.79 10.09
C ILE A 171 5.80 -0.21 8.95
N LEU A 172 5.53 0.27 7.75
CA LEU A 172 5.22 -0.57 6.59
C LEU A 172 6.44 -1.37 6.15
N GLU A 173 7.63 -0.77 6.15
CA GLU A 173 8.90 -1.46 5.87
C GLU A 173 9.14 -2.58 6.86
N GLN A 174 8.96 -2.34 8.16
CA GLN A 174 9.13 -3.37 9.18
C GLN A 174 8.22 -4.57 8.92
N ILE A 175 6.93 -4.34 8.64
CA ILE A 175 5.98 -5.43 8.34
C ILE A 175 6.40 -6.22 7.10
N ILE A 176 6.85 -5.54 6.04
CA ILE A 176 7.34 -6.18 4.81
C ILE A 176 8.57 -7.04 5.11
N LEU A 177 9.51 -6.53 5.89
CA LEU A 177 10.73 -7.24 6.25
C LEU A 177 10.45 -8.48 7.10
N GLU A 178 9.54 -8.38 8.08
CA GLU A 178 9.10 -9.52 8.90
C GLU A 178 8.48 -10.64 8.03
N LYS A 179 7.61 -10.27 7.09
CA LYS A 179 7.01 -11.23 6.15
C LYS A 179 8.05 -11.86 5.21
N ARG A 180 9.03 -11.08 4.74
CA ARG A 180 10.15 -11.60 3.92
C ARG A 180 10.97 -12.63 4.67
N GLN A 181 11.27 -12.39 5.94
CA GLN A 181 11.98 -13.36 6.78
C GLN A 181 11.22 -14.68 6.87
N GLY A 182 9.90 -14.63 6.98
CA GLY A 182 9.03 -15.81 6.99
C GLY A 182 9.07 -16.62 5.69
N LEU A 183 9.38 -15.99 4.56
CA LEU A 183 9.53 -16.64 3.24
C LEU A 183 10.96 -17.11 2.95
N HIS A 184 11.92 -16.78 3.79
CA HIS A 184 13.36 -17.09 3.57
C HIS A 184 13.94 -16.50 2.27
N ILE A 185 13.43 -15.32 1.82
CA ILE A 185 13.85 -14.59 0.60
C ILE A 185 14.41 -13.20 0.90
#